data_33073dbcac7ae891d5ea53e8adfec45b
#
_entry.id   33073dbcac7ae891d5ea53e8adfec45b
#
_cell.length_a   1.000
_cell.length_b   1.000
_cell.length_c   1.000
_cell.angle_alpha   90.00
_cell.angle_beta   90.00
_cell.angle_gamma   90.00
#
_symmetry.space_group_name_H-M   'P 1'
#
loop_
_entity.id
_entity.type
_entity.pdbx_description
1 polymer ?
#
loop_
_entity_poly.entity_id
_entity_poly.type
_entity_poly.pdbx_seq_one_letter_code
_entity_poly.pdbx_strand_id
1 'polypeptide(L)'
;MIYRVGIAGYGVVGKRRRECIDKHSSLELVAVCDQNFSSDTPRADGIRHYSDYHELLREDLDILIVCLTNDIAPEATIAGLKAGLHVFCEKPPG
;
A
#
# COMPACT_ATOMS: atom_id res chain seq x y z
N MET A 1 16.97 -11.43 -1.32
CA MET A 1 16.15 -10.85 -0.26
C MET A 1 14.87 -10.30 -0.86
N ILE A 2 13.73 -10.61 -0.27
CA ILE A 2 12.43 -10.14 -0.77
C ILE A 2 11.89 -9.08 0.19
N TYR A 3 11.51 -7.93 -0.35
CA TYR A 3 10.91 -6.85 0.43
C TYR A 3 9.40 -6.95 0.37
N ARG A 4 8.77 -6.84 1.53
CA ARG A 4 7.32 -6.92 1.65
C ARG A 4 6.73 -5.52 1.47
N VAL A 5 5.79 -5.40 0.54
CA VAL A 5 5.26 -4.10 0.11
C VAL A 5 3.77 -3.99 0.43
N GLY A 6 3.37 -2.84 0.94
CA GLY A 6 1.97 -2.48 1.09
C GLY A 6 1.67 -1.26 0.22
N ILE A 7 0.46 -1.21 -0.34
CA ILE A 7 0.00 -0.05 -1.11
C ILE A 7 -1.19 0.58 -0.40
N ALA A 8 -1.05 1.83 -0.01
CA ALA A 8 -2.14 2.61 0.57
C ALA A 8 -2.77 3.45 -0.55
N GLY A 9 -4.02 3.12 -0.89
CA GLY A 9 -4.73 3.72 -2.00
C GLY A 9 -4.64 2.85 -3.26
N TYR A 10 -5.70 2.10 -3.54
CA TYR A 10 -5.68 1.11 -4.62
C TYR A 10 -6.58 1.54 -5.79
N GLY A 11 -6.44 2.80 -6.19
CA GLY A 11 -7.05 3.32 -7.42
C GLY A 11 -6.16 3.05 -8.63
N VAL A 12 -6.27 3.89 -9.65
CA VAL A 12 -5.53 3.69 -10.91
C VAL A 12 -4.01 3.65 -10.67
N VAL A 13 -3.49 4.60 -9.90
CA VAL A 13 -2.04 4.68 -9.64
C VAL A 13 -1.59 3.48 -8.82
N GLY A 14 -2.35 3.11 -7.79
CA GLY A 14 -2.01 1.95 -6.96
C GLY A 14 -1.95 0.67 -7.76
N LYS A 15 -2.89 0.46 -8.67
CA LYS A 15 -2.90 -0.71 -9.53
C LYS A 15 -1.71 -0.74 -10.49
N ARG A 16 -1.29 0.42 -10.98
CA ARG A 16 -0.09 0.49 -11.80
C ARG A 16 1.16 0.13 -11.02
N ARG A 17 1.24 0.56 -9.76
CA ARG A 17 2.37 0.21 -8.89
C ARG A 17 2.40 -1.28 -8.61
N ARG A 18 1.22 -1.90 -8.44
CA ARG A 18 1.15 -3.35 -8.29
C ARG A 18 1.75 -4.08 -9.48
N GLU A 19 1.45 -3.63 -10.70
CA GLU A 19 2.03 -4.26 -11.89
C GLU A 19 3.56 -4.21 -11.88
N CYS A 20 4.13 -3.09 -11.46
CA CYS A 20 5.57 -2.94 -11.34
C CYS A 20 6.14 -3.88 -10.27
N ILE A 21 5.46 -4.00 -9.14
CA ILE A 21 5.87 -4.87 -8.05
C ILE A 21 5.86 -6.33 -8.49
N ASP A 22 4.80 -6.74 -9.18
CA ASP A 22 4.65 -8.13 -9.63
C ASP A 22 5.75 -8.54 -10.61
N LYS A 23 6.30 -7.59 -11.34
CA LYS A 23 7.38 -7.83 -12.30
C LYS A 23 8.76 -7.84 -11.66
N HIS A 24 8.86 -7.41 -10.40
CA HIS A 24 10.15 -7.27 -9.73
C HIS A 24 10.37 -8.44 -8.78
N SER A 25 11.42 -9.23 -9.04
CA SER A 25 11.68 -10.46 -8.30
C SER A 25 12.01 -10.24 -6.82
N SER A 26 12.43 -9.05 -6.44
CA SER A 26 12.79 -8.72 -5.06
C SER A 26 11.66 -8.06 -4.28
N LEU A 27 10.49 -7.89 -4.89
CA LEU A 27 9.35 -7.26 -4.23
C LEU A 27 8.16 -8.22 -4.18
N GLU A 28 7.48 -8.22 -3.05
CA GLU A 28 6.28 -9.03 -2.86
C GLU A 28 5.17 -8.14 -2.32
N LEU A 29 4.08 -8.04 -3.06
CA LEU A 29 2.91 -7.31 -2.58
C LEU A 29 2.19 -8.17 -1.54
N VAL A 30 2.04 -7.62 -0.34
CA VAL A 30 1.43 -8.34 0.79
C VAL A 30 -0.01 -7.91 0.99
N ALA A 31 -0.26 -6.60 0.93
CA ALA A 31 -1.56 -6.05 1.25
C ALA A 31 -1.77 -4.70 0.58
N VAL A 32 -3.01 -4.34 0.41
CA VAL A 32 -3.41 -3.03 -0.11
C VAL A 32 -4.54 -2.47 0.76
N CYS A 33 -4.70 -1.16 0.77
CA CYS A 33 -5.87 -0.56 1.41
C CYS A 33 -6.51 0.47 0.50
N ASP A 34 -7.81 0.61 0.65
CA ASP A 34 -8.60 1.61 -0.06
C ASP A 34 -9.92 1.79 0.68
N GLN A 35 -10.31 3.03 0.89
CA GLN A 35 -11.56 3.33 1.63
C GLN A 35 -12.80 2.76 0.95
N ASN A 36 -12.70 2.39 -0.33
CA ASN A 36 -13.81 1.80 -1.06
C ASN A 36 -13.95 0.30 -0.84
N PHE A 37 -13.02 -0.33 -0.14
CA PHE A 37 -13.14 -1.75 0.18
C PHE A 37 -14.15 -1.94 1.31
N SER A 38 -15.11 -2.84 1.11
CA SER A 38 -16.17 -3.07 2.08
C SER A 38 -15.85 -4.15 3.11
N SER A 39 -14.73 -4.87 2.95
CA SER A 39 -14.37 -5.97 3.82
C SER A 39 -12.87 -6.17 3.80
N ASP A 40 -12.33 -6.63 4.94
CA ASP A 40 -10.90 -6.86 5.12
C ASP A 40 -10.54 -8.33 4.90
N THR A 41 -11.22 -8.97 3.97
CA THR A 41 -10.95 -10.37 3.66
C THR A 41 -9.89 -10.49 2.57
N PRO A 42 -9.02 -11.53 2.65
CA PRO A 42 -8.07 -11.78 1.58
C PRO A 42 -8.78 -12.07 0.27
N ARG A 43 -8.20 -11.60 -0.81
CA ARG A 43 -8.68 -11.91 -2.16
C ARG A 43 -8.13 -13.25 -2.64
N ALA A 44 -8.67 -13.73 -3.76
CA ALA A 44 -8.23 -15.00 -4.35
C ALA A 44 -6.73 -14.99 -4.72
N ASP A 45 -6.14 -13.82 -4.91
CA ASP A 45 -4.73 -13.66 -5.21
C ASP A 45 -3.82 -13.73 -3.97
N GLY A 46 -4.40 -13.93 -2.79
CA GLY A 46 -3.66 -14.01 -1.54
C GLY A 46 -3.27 -12.67 -0.95
N ILE A 47 -3.66 -11.57 -1.57
CA ILE A 47 -3.35 -10.22 -1.09
C ILE A 47 -4.48 -9.75 -0.18
N ARG A 48 -4.11 -9.25 1.00
CA ARG A 48 -5.10 -8.76 1.95
C ARG A 48 -5.56 -7.36 1.57
N HIS A 49 -6.85 -7.12 1.68
CA HIS A 49 -7.48 -5.84 1.35
C HIS A 49 -8.06 -5.22 2.61
N TYR A 50 -7.61 -4.02 2.95
CA TYR A 50 -8.09 -3.29 4.12
C TYR A 50 -8.79 -2.01 3.68
N SER A 51 -9.73 -1.55 4.49
CA SER A 51 -10.41 -0.28 4.25
C SER A 51 -9.68 0.92 4.85
N ASP A 52 -8.69 0.67 5.72
CA ASP A 52 -7.99 1.72 6.47
C ASP A 52 -6.48 1.46 6.43
N TYR A 53 -5.69 2.51 6.17
CA TYR A 53 -4.24 2.36 6.12
C TYR A 53 -3.64 2.00 7.48
N HIS A 54 -4.31 2.33 8.58
CA HIS A 54 -3.84 1.95 9.91
C HIS A 54 -3.79 0.44 10.07
N GLU A 55 -4.75 -0.27 9.51
CA GLU A 55 -4.76 -1.72 9.53
C GLU A 55 -3.71 -2.30 8.59
N LEU A 56 -3.51 -1.65 7.44
CA LEU A 56 -2.43 -2.02 6.53
C LEU A 56 -1.07 -1.98 7.24
N LEU A 57 -0.84 -0.97 8.06
CA LEU A 57 0.43 -0.79 8.75
C LEU A 57 0.68 -1.82 9.86
N ARG A 58 -0.32 -2.62 10.21
CA ARG A 58 -0.14 -3.74 11.13
C ARG A 58 0.47 -4.96 10.47
N GLU A 59 0.48 -5.00 9.14
CA GLU A 59 1.18 -6.05 8.41
C GLU A 59 2.68 -5.88 8.55
N ASP A 60 3.41 -6.98 8.43
CA ASP A 60 4.87 -6.95 8.45
C ASP A 60 5.36 -6.48 7.08
N LEU A 61 5.65 -5.21 6.97
CA LEU A 61 6.05 -4.57 5.71
C LEU A 61 7.45 -3.99 5.81
N ASP A 62 8.12 -3.91 4.66
CA ASP A 62 9.39 -3.19 4.52
C ASP A 62 9.18 -1.86 3.80
N ILE A 63 8.23 -1.82 2.87
CA ILE A 63 7.99 -0.68 1.99
C ILE A 63 6.50 -0.35 1.99
N LEU A 64 6.19 0.93 2.07
CA LEU A 64 4.83 1.44 1.92
C LEU A 64 4.79 2.39 0.73
N ILE A 65 3.90 2.13 -0.21
CA ILE A 65 3.65 3.03 -1.33
C ILE A 65 2.33 3.74 -1.07
N VAL A 66 2.39 5.08 -1.00
CA VAL A 66 1.22 5.90 -0.67
C VAL A 66 0.67 6.50 -1.96
N CYS A 67 -0.55 6.09 -2.33
CA CYS A 67 -1.27 6.57 -3.51
C CYS A 67 -2.60 7.18 -3.10
N LEU A 68 -2.63 7.84 -1.96
CA LEU A 68 -3.82 8.46 -1.40
C LEU A 68 -3.97 9.89 -1.86
N THR A 69 -5.16 10.48 -1.63
CA THR A 69 -5.41 11.86 -1.94
C THR A 69 -4.57 12.79 -1.05
N ASN A 70 -4.40 14.05 -1.50
CA ASN A 70 -3.52 15.00 -0.83
C ASN A 70 -3.89 15.31 0.63
N ASP A 71 -5.14 15.12 1.01
CA ASP A 71 -5.59 15.36 2.38
C ASP A 71 -5.18 14.24 3.34
N ILE A 72 -5.02 13.02 2.83
CA ILE A 72 -4.68 11.85 3.66
C ILE A 72 -3.23 11.42 3.49
N ALA A 73 -2.66 11.63 2.32
CA ALA A 73 -1.32 11.15 1.99
C ALA A 73 -0.24 11.59 3.00
N PRO A 74 -0.19 12.86 3.45
CA PRO A 74 0.83 13.26 4.42
C PRO A 74 0.72 12.49 5.74
N GLU A 75 -0.49 12.28 6.22
CA GLU A 75 -0.73 11.55 7.47
C GLU A 75 -0.27 10.10 7.34
N ALA A 76 -0.64 9.44 6.25
CA ALA A 76 -0.24 8.06 6.00
C ALA A 76 1.27 7.94 5.83
N THR A 77 1.90 8.89 5.18
CA THR A 77 3.34 8.92 4.98
C THR A 77 4.07 9.01 6.33
N ILE A 78 3.63 9.91 7.20
CA ILE A 78 4.22 10.05 8.52
C ILE A 78 4.04 8.77 9.33
N ALA A 79 2.85 8.17 9.28
CA ALA A 79 2.58 6.94 10.00
C ALA A 79 3.48 5.80 9.52
N GLY A 80 3.72 5.70 8.21
CA GLY A 80 4.63 4.70 7.67
C GLY A 80 6.07 4.91 8.12
N LEU A 81 6.53 6.15 8.12
CA LEU A 81 7.88 6.47 8.58
C LEU A 81 8.05 6.16 10.07
N LYS A 82 7.04 6.45 10.90
CA LYS A 82 7.08 6.11 12.32
C LYS A 82 7.10 4.62 12.56
N ALA A 83 6.52 3.85 11.64
CA ALA A 83 6.55 2.38 11.72
C ALA A 83 7.88 1.80 11.23
N GLY A 84 8.81 2.63 10.79
CA GLY A 84 10.12 2.18 10.35
C GLY A 84 10.16 1.71 8.89
N LEU A 85 9.16 2.05 8.10
CA LEU A 85 9.08 1.62 6.71
C LEU A 85 9.77 2.60 5.77
N HIS A 86 10.20 2.09 4.62
CA HIS A 86 10.57 2.94 3.49
C HIS A 86 9.29 3.38 2.81
N VAL A 87 9.07 4.68 2.69
CA VAL A 87 7.82 5.22 2.17
C VAL A 87 8.05 5.92 0.84
N PHE A 88 7.25 5.54 -0.16
CA PHE A 88 7.20 6.23 -1.45
C PHE A 88 5.82 6.84 -1.59
N CYS A 89 5.77 8.17 -1.66
CA CYS A 89 4.51 8.89 -1.79
C CYS A 89 4.32 9.34 -3.23
N GLU A 90 3.30 8.83 -3.89
CA GLU A 90 2.97 9.18 -5.26
C GLU A 90 2.11 10.43 -5.27
N LYS A 91 2.36 11.31 -6.23
CA LYS A 91 1.51 12.47 -6.43
C LYS A 91 0.28 12.05 -7.24
N PRO A 92 -0.91 12.50 -6.86
CA PRO A 92 -2.08 12.23 -7.69
C PRO A 92 -1.92 12.90 -9.06
N PRO A 93 -2.45 12.29 -10.12
CA PRO A 93 -2.46 12.90 -11.43
C PRO A 93 -3.32 14.15 -11.35
N GLY A 94 -2.70 15.26 -11.59
CA GLY A 94 -3.36 16.52 -11.42
C GLY A 94 -3.63 17.34 -12.52
#